data_1b72bdd8e60d8355e56c4b27acf60242
#
_entry.id   1b72bdd8e60d8355e56c4b27acf60242
#
_cell.length_a   1.000
_cell.length_b   1.000
_cell.length_c   1.000
_cell.angle_alpha   90.00
_cell.angle_beta   90.00
_cell.angle_gamma   90.00
#
_symmetry.space_group_name_H-M   'P 1'
#
loop_
_entity.id
_entity.type
_entity.pdbx_description
1 polymer ?
#
loop_
_entity_poly.entity_id
_entity_poly.type
_entity_poly.pdbx_seq_one_letter_code
_entity_poly.pdbx_strand_id
1 'polypeptide(L)'
;MSSVKKTTRNLSISQVQYFMVAVIGLLFFSSCSPKLTPFTQRMYDEYSWSDGELKSIQFYLSDDIRLSRDIGSEDSKIKGGKIRVKDGRKVEEIVFKKGTPGVLVYTPKENRFAVSFDSDDRYLVFGPSKQYGGKYTLRAKDWKKQYGKITYGEKVYFTDNESAFTTLMVDIKKANKVKYNREKVGGRRVGR
;
A
#
# COMPACT_ATOMS: atom_id res chain seq x y z
N MET A 1 -13.84 -46.55 44.21
CA MET A 1 -14.87 -45.50 44.04
C MET A 1 -14.23 -44.16 44.37
N SER A 2 -13.84 -43.42 43.40
CA SER A 2 -13.18 -42.10 43.57
C SER A 2 -14.21 -41.01 43.28
N SER A 3 -14.55 -40.23 44.30
CA SER A 3 -15.53 -39.16 44.26
C SER A 3 -14.87 -37.88 43.70
N VAL A 4 -15.24 -37.46 42.48
CA VAL A 4 -14.80 -36.19 41.88
C VAL A 4 -15.64 -35.07 42.51
N LYS A 5 -15.02 -34.26 43.39
CA LYS A 5 -15.61 -33.03 43.92
C LYS A 5 -15.63 -31.98 42.81
N LYS A 6 -16.82 -31.68 42.30
CA LYS A 6 -17.09 -30.50 41.44
C LYS A 6 -16.99 -29.24 42.32
N THR A 7 -15.87 -28.50 42.18
CA THR A 7 -15.72 -27.18 42.81
C THR A 7 -16.41 -26.14 41.89
N THR A 8 -17.64 -25.79 42.19
CA THR A 8 -18.32 -24.63 41.60
C THR A 8 -17.78 -23.36 42.27
N ARG A 9 -16.95 -22.58 41.58
CA ARG A 9 -16.54 -21.26 42.05
C ARG A 9 -17.71 -20.31 41.82
N ASN A 10 -18.36 -19.87 42.89
CA ASN A 10 -19.30 -18.78 42.86
C ASN A 10 -18.52 -17.46 42.60
N LEU A 11 -18.57 -16.93 41.40
CA LEU A 11 -18.04 -15.59 41.15
C LEU A 11 -18.87 -14.56 41.90
N SER A 12 -18.20 -13.65 42.60
CA SER A 12 -18.89 -12.55 43.29
C SER A 12 -19.50 -11.60 42.24
N ILE A 13 -20.61 -10.98 42.58
CA ILE A 13 -21.33 -10.03 41.69
C ILE A 13 -20.39 -8.94 41.17
N SER A 14 -19.44 -8.48 41.95
CA SER A 14 -18.43 -7.50 41.56
C SER A 14 -17.49 -8.03 40.47
N GLN A 15 -17.07 -9.30 40.53
CA GLN A 15 -16.21 -9.90 39.48
C GLN A 15 -16.94 -10.06 38.15
N VAL A 16 -18.23 -10.38 38.19
CA VAL A 16 -19.07 -10.45 36.99
C VAL A 16 -19.25 -9.05 36.36
N GLN A 17 -19.44 -8.01 37.18
CA GLN A 17 -19.52 -6.63 36.69
C GLN A 17 -18.23 -6.17 36.02
N TYR A 18 -17.06 -6.41 36.63
CA TYR A 18 -15.77 -6.06 36.00
C TYR A 18 -15.52 -6.83 34.70
N PHE A 19 -15.93 -8.10 34.66
CA PHE A 19 -15.81 -8.91 33.44
C PHE A 19 -16.74 -8.39 32.31
N MET A 20 -17.96 -7.98 32.64
CA MET A 20 -18.90 -7.37 31.70
C MET A 20 -18.37 -6.04 31.16
N VAL A 21 -17.83 -5.17 32.01
CA VAL A 21 -17.25 -3.89 31.57
C VAL A 21 -16.02 -4.10 30.66
N ALA A 22 -15.18 -5.08 30.99
CA ALA A 22 -14.02 -5.44 30.17
C ALA A 22 -14.42 -5.99 28.78
N VAL A 23 -15.45 -6.83 28.71
CA VAL A 23 -15.98 -7.39 27.46
C VAL A 23 -16.65 -6.29 26.61
N ILE A 24 -17.40 -5.38 27.22
CA ILE A 24 -18.00 -4.23 26.51
C ILE A 24 -16.91 -3.29 25.99
N GLY A 25 -15.83 -3.05 26.74
CA GLY A 25 -14.69 -2.25 26.30
C GLY A 25 -13.96 -2.82 25.08
N LEU A 26 -13.89 -4.14 24.94
CA LEU A 26 -13.28 -4.83 23.80
C LEU A 26 -14.11 -4.72 22.49
N LEU A 27 -15.42 -4.52 22.59
CA LEU A 27 -16.30 -4.40 21.42
C LEU A 27 -16.22 -3.03 20.73
N PHE A 28 -15.64 -2.01 21.36
CA PHE A 28 -15.49 -0.66 20.77
C PHE A 28 -14.25 -0.50 19.89
N PHE A 29 -13.37 -1.49 19.80
CA PHE A 29 -12.25 -1.51 18.84
C PHE A 29 -12.66 -2.05 17.46
N SER A 30 -13.89 -1.82 17.01
CA SER A 30 -14.23 -2.04 15.61
C SER A 30 -13.45 -1.02 14.77
N SER A 31 -12.26 -1.42 14.34
CA SER A 31 -11.39 -0.71 13.41
C SER A 31 -12.20 -0.39 12.15
N CYS A 32 -12.50 0.88 11.96
CA CYS A 32 -13.11 1.39 10.73
C CYS A 32 -12.08 1.25 9.60
N SER A 33 -11.95 0.05 9.02
CA SER A 33 -11.06 -0.19 7.88
C SER A 33 -11.49 0.72 6.72
N PRO A 34 -10.56 1.48 6.10
CA PRO A 34 -10.89 2.34 4.98
C PRO A 34 -11.45 1.49 3.83
N LYS A 35 -12.57 1.92 3.24
CA LYS A 35 -13.10 1.28 2.04
C LYS A 35 -12.24 1.67 0.84
N LEU A 36 -11.25 0.85 0.53
CA LEU A 36 -10.34 1.07 -0.58
C LEU A 36 -10.99 0.73 -1.92
N THR A 37 -10.78 1.58 -2.90
CA THR A 37 -11.25 1.43 -4.29
C THR A 37 -10.04 1.48 -5.23
N PRO A 38 -10.00 0.66 -6.31
CA PRO A 38 -8.94 0.76 -7.30
C PRO A 38 -8.85 2.15 -7.92
N PHE A 39 -7.66 2.73 -7.94
CA PHE A 39 -7.39 3.98 -8.65
C PHE A 39 -7.36 3.71 -10.15
N THR A 40 -8.16 4.45 -10.93
CA THR A 40 -8.34 4.23 -12.37
C THR A 40 -8.09 5.50 -13.17
N GLN A 41 -7.78 5.36 -14.47
CA GLN A 41 -7.67 6.49 -15.39
C GLN A 41 -8.94 7.32 -15.42
N ARG A 42 -10.12 6.68 -15.49
CA ARG A 42 -11.40 7.39 -15.46
C ARG A 42 -11.55 8.25 -14.20
N MET A 43 -11.15 7.73 -13.05
CA MET A 43 -11.18 8.48 -11.80
C MET A 43 -10.22 9.68 -11.86
N TYR A 44 -9.02 9.48 -12.39
CA TYR A 44 -8.03 10.55 -12.55
C TYR A 44 -8.57 11.68 -13.46
N ASP A 45 -9.18 11.32 -14.57
CA ASP A 45 -9.75 12.27 -15.54
C ASP A 45 -10.98 13.00 -14.95
N GLU A 46 -11.88 12.28 -14.27
CA GLU A 46 -13.10 12.82 -13.67
C GLU A 46 -12.81 13.84 -12.56
N TYR A 47 -11.88 13.52 -11.67
CA TYR A 47 -11.56 14.40 -10.55
C TYR A 47 -10.55 15.50 -10.91
N SER A 48 -9.80 15.36 -12.00
CA SER A 48 -8.85 16.37 -12.49
C SER A 48 -7.94 16.94 -11.38
N TRP A 49 -7.39 16.06 -10.54
CA TRP A 49 -6.48 16.48 -9.46
C TRP A 49 -5.22 17.12 -10.03
N SER A 50 -4.80 18.21 -9.44
CA SER A 50 -3.49 18.81 -9.66
C SER A 50 -2.38 17.94 -9.03
N ASP A 51 -1.13 18.15 -9.45
CA ASP A 51 0.02 17.43 -8.87
C ASP A 51 0.11 17.58 -7.34
N GLY A 52 -0.21 18.76 -6.80
CA GLY A 52 -0.21 19.00 -5.36
C GLY A 52 -1.30 18.21 -4.62
N GLU A 53 -2.48 18.07 -5.23
CA GLU A 53 -3.57 17.27 -4.67
C GLU A 53 -3.24 15.77 -4.73
N LEU A 54 -2.69 15.31 -5.84
CA LEU A 54 -2.26 13.91 -5.98
C LEU A 54 -1.21 13.52 -4.94
N LYS A 55 -0.26 14.41 -4.63
CA LYS A 55 0.73 14.20 -3.55
C LYS A 55 0.12 14.13 -2.15
N SER A 56 -1.09 14.66 -1.98
CA SER A 56 -1.83 14.60 -0.71
C SER A 56 -2.74 13.37 -0.61
N ILE A 57 -2.86 12.57 -1.67
CA ILE A 57 -3.63 11.33 -1.68
C ILE A 57 -2.78 10.19 -1.14
N GLN A 58 -3.33 9.46 -0.16
CA GLN A 58 -2.73 8.22 0.32
C GLN A 58 -3.12 7.07 -0.61
N PHE A 59 -2.13 6.46 -1.23
CA PHE A 59 -2.27 5.23 -2.02
C PHE A 59 -1.99 4.00 -1.16
N TYR A 60 -2.50 2.84 -1.60
CA TYR A 60 -2.27 1.54 -0.98
C TYR A 60 -2.09 0.49 -2.06
N LEU A 61 -1.42 -0.63 -1.74
CA LEU A 61 -1.28 -1.77 -2.66
C LEU A 61 -2.46 -2.73 -2.54
N SER A 62 -2.99 -3.19 -3.67
CA SER A 62 -4.04 -4.22 -3.70
C SER A 62 -3.52 -5.61 -3.33
N ASP A 63 -2.26 -5.89 -3.63
CA ASP A 63 -1.60 -7.19 -3.45
C ASP A 63 -0.10 -7.00 -3.16
N ASP A 64 0.59 -8.10 -2.81
CA ASP A 64 2.04 -8.09 -2.58
C ASP A 64 2.79 -7.77 -3.88
N ILE A 65 3.87 -6.99 -3.78
CA ILE A 65 4.88 -6.85 -4.83
C ILE A 65 6.19 -7.46 -4.32
N ARG A 66 6.79 -8.34 -5.12
CA ARG A 66 8.07 -8.97 -4.81
C ARG A 66 9.11 -8.56 -5.83
N LEU A 67 10.19 -7.96 -5.36
CA LEU A 67 11.36 -7.63 -6.16
C LEU A 67 12.51 -8.53 -5.75
N SER A 68 13.21 -9.12 -6.71
CA SER A 68 14.37 -9.97 -6.45
C SER A 68 15.51 -9.64 -7.40
N ARG A 69 16.75 -9.76 -6.92
CA ARG A 69 17.96 -9.70 -7.75
C ARG A 69 19.02 -10.67 -7.24
N ASP A 70 19.78 -11.24 -8.15
CA ASP A 70 20.96 -12.04 -7.79
C ASP A 70 22.05 -11.11 -7.21
N ILE A 71 22.69 -11.55 -6.15
CA ILE A 71 23.79 -10.82 -5.50
C ILE A 71 25.08 -11.46 -5.98
N GLY A 72 25.88 -10.71 -6.74
CA GLY A 72 27.24 -11.10 -7.08
C GLY A 72 28.13 -11.13 -5.83
N SER A 73 29.25 -11.82 -5.91
CA SER A 73 30.22 -11.95 -4.81
C SER A 73 30.80 -10.60 -4.33
N GLU A 74 30.70 -9.55 -5.12
CA GLU A 74 31.23 -8.21 -4.82
C GLU A 74 30.23 -7.29 -4.08
N ASP A 75 28.95 -7.63 -4.05
CA ASP A 75 27.89 -6.83 -3.40
C ASP A 75 27.81 -7.13 -1.89
N SER A 76 28.77 -6.65 -1.12
CA SER A 76 28.84 -6.90 0.34
C SER A 76 27.97 -5.99 1.20
N LYS A 77 27.34 -4.93 0.64
CA LYS A 77 26.50 -3.97 1.39
C LYS A 77 25.07 -3.97 0.90
N ILE A 78 24.18 -4.63 1.66
CA ILE A 78 22.75 -4.64 1.40
C ILE A 78 22.05 -3.69 2.37
N LYS A 79 21.42 -2.65 1.84
CA LYS A 79 20.52 -1.78 2.61
C LYS A 79 19.06 -2.17 2.33
N GLY A 80 18.36 -2.68 3.34
CA GLY A 80 16.91 -2.82 3.33
C GLY A 80 16.30 -4.07 2.67
N GLY A 81 17.11 -5.02 2.16
CA GLY A 81 16.62 -6.29 1.61
C GLY A 81 17.00 -7.50 2.48
N LYS A 82 16.26 -8.61 2.33
CA LYS A 82 16.62 -9.89 2.94
C LYS A 82 17.41 -10.73 1.94
N ILE A 83 18.56 -11.27 2.39
CA ILE A 83 19.29 -12.27 1.60
C ILE A 83 18.60 -13.62 1.78
N ARG A 84 18.27 -14.27 0.67
CA ARG A 84 17.84 -15.67 0.62
C ARG A 84 18.81 -16.46 -0.27
N VAL A 85 19.01 -17.71 0.04
CA VAL A 85 19.72 -18.64 -0.85
C VAL A 85 18.65 -19.39 -1.63
N LYS A 86 18.64 -19.20 -2.96
CA LYS A 86 17.75 -19.90 -3.89
C LYS A 86 18.62 -20.59 -4.93
N ASP A 87 18.51 -21.91 -5.05
CA ASP A 87 19.28 -22.74 -6.00
C ASP A 87 20.80 -22.49 -5.90
N GLY A 88 21.33 -22.37 -4.68
CA GLY A 88 22.75 -22.10 -4.42
C GLY A 88 23.20 -20.67 -4.67
N ARG A 89 22.33 -19.76 -5.11
CA ARG A 89 22.62 -18.34 -5.35
C ARG A 89 22.10 -17.47 -4.20
N LYS A 90 22.85 -16.43 -3.87
CA LYS A 90 22.37 -15.41 -2.93
C LYS A 90 21.44 -14.44 -3.66
N VAL A 91 20.23 -14.27 -3.16
CA VAL A 91 19.21 -13.40 -3.74
C VAL A 91 18.82 -12.35 -2.71
N GLU A 92 18.87 -11.07 -3.10
CA GLU A 92 18.24 -9.98 -2.36
C GLU A 92 16.76 -9.93 -2.73
N GLU A 93 15.88 -9.95 -1.73
CA GLU A 93 14.43 -9.86 -1.93
C GLU A 93 13.86 -8.67 -1.14
N ILE A 94 13.06 -7.85 -1.82
CA ILE A 94 12.27 -6.78 -1.22
C ILE A 94 10.79 -7.13 -1.43
N VAL A 95 10.00 -7.09 -0.36
CA VAL A 95 8.58 -7.41 -0.42
C VAL A 95 7.77 -6.23 0.11
N PHE A 96 6.93 -5.69 -0.76
CA PHE A 96 5.89 -4.74 -0.40
C PHE A 96 4.60 -5.51 -0.17
N LYS A 97 4.05 -5.43 1.04
CA LYS A 97 2.85 -6.17 1.40
C LYS A 97 1.59 -5.50 0.89
N LYS A 98 0.57 -6.28 0.61
CA LYS A 98 -0.81 -5.80 0.41
C LYS A 98 -1.18 -4.80 1.50
N GLY A 99 -1.81 -3.70 1.09
CA GLY A 99 -2.23 -2.64 2.01
C GLY A 99 -1.11 -1.71 2.47
N THR A 100 0.15 -1.90 2.01
CA THR A 100 1.24 -0.96 2.30
C THR A 100 0.87 0.44 1.81
N PRO A 101 0.89 1.47 2.68
CA PRO A 101 0.63 2.83 2.29
C PRO A 101 1.79 3.42 1.49
N GLY A 102 1.48 4.20 0.47
CA GLY A 102 2.46 4.90 -0.37
C GLY A 102 2.00 6.28 -0.76
N VAL A 103 2.94 7.15 -1.11
CA VAL A 103 2.70 8.54 -1.51
C VAL A 103 3.26 8.81 -2.90
N LEU A 104 2.59 9.66 -3.68
CA LEU A 104 3.09 10.11 -4.97
C LEU A 104 4.30 11.03 -4.75
N VAL A 105 5.44 10.66 -5.33
CA VAL A 105 6.65 11.50 -5.31
C VAL A 105 6.61 12.47 -6.49
N TYR A 106 6.41 11.95 -7.70
CA TYR A 106 6.29 12.75 -8.93
C TYR A 106 5.60 11.97 -10.05
N THR A 107 5.31 12.67 -11.14
CA THR A 107 4.68 12.11 -12.33
C THR A 107 5.71 12.08 -13.47
N PRO A 108 6.45 10.97 -13.69
CA PRO A 108 7.56 10.90 -14.64
C PRO A 108 7.14 11.09 -16.10
N LYS A 109 5.90 10.78 -16.41
CA LYS A 109 5.22 10.98 -17.71
C LYS A 109 3.74 11.14 -17.45
N GLU A 110 3.02 11.67 -18.43
CA GLU A 110 1.55 11.67 -18.40
C GLU A 110 1.02 10.27 -18.05
N ASN A 111 0.09 10.23 -17.12
CA ASN A 111 -0.51 8.98 -16.62
C ASN A 111 0.48 7.94 -16.05
N ARG A 112 1.63 8.40 -15.54
CA ARG A 112 2.60 7.55 -14.83
C ARG A 112 2.86 8.13 -13.44
N PHE A 113 2.68 7.32 -12.42
CA PHE A 113 2.85 7.71 -11.03
C PHE A 113 4.06 7.02 -10.42
N ALA A 114 5.02 7.80 -9.98
CA ALA A 114 6.12 7.33 -9.15
C ALA A 114 5.66 7.38 -7.69
N VAL A 115 5.40 6.23 -7.10
CA VAL A 115 4.87 6.09 -5.73
C VAL A 115 5.92 5.47 -4.83
N SER A 116 6.25 6.17 -3.74
CA SER A 116 7.14 5.68 -2.70
C SER A 116 6.35 4.98 -1.60
N PHE A 117 6.90 3.86 -1.12
CA PHE A 117 6.36 3.02 -0.05
C PHE A 117 7.34 2.89 1.12
N ASP A 118 8.42 3.64 1.09
CA ASP A 118 9.42 3.70 2.17
C ASP A 118 9.83 5.14 2.46
N SER A 119 10.72 5.33 3.43
CA SER A 119 11.22 6.65 3.85
C SER A 119 12.35 7.19 2.98
N ASP A 120 12.88 6.40 2.04
CA ASP A 120 14.09 6.73 1.29
C ASP A 120 13.80 7.35 -0.10
N ASP A 121 12.59 7.81 -0.37
CA ASP A 121 12.13 8.36 -1.66
C ASP A 121 12.33 7.43 -2.88
N ARG A 122 12.68 6.16 -2.65
CA ARG A 122 12.67 5.14 -3.70
C ARG A 122 11.24 4.87 -4.11
N TYR A 123 11.00 4.65 -5.37
CA TYR A 123 9.65 4.55 -5.88
C TYR A 123 9.46 3.38 -6.85
N LEU A 124 8.22 2.97 -6.97
CA LEU A 124 7.72 2.10 -8.02
C LEU A 124 6.85 2.91 -8.97
N VAL A 125 6.86 2.57 -10.24
CA VAL A 125 6.06 3.27 -11.26
C VAL A 125 4.77 2.51 -11.52
N PHE A 126 3.64 3.22 -11.47
CA PHE A 126 2.32 2.70 -11.80
C PHE A 126 1.72 3.47 -12.98
N GLY A 127 0.81 2.85 -13.69
CA GLY A 127 0.11 3.50 -14.80
C GLY A 127 -1.10 2.70 -15.24
N PRO A 128 -2.02 3.34 -16.02
CA PRO A 128 -3.28 2.72 -16.40
C PRO A 128 -3.06 1.52 -17.32
N SER A 129 -3.76 0.44 -17.05
CA SER A 129 -3.78 -0.77 -17.87
C SER A 129 -5.11 -0.92 -18.56
N LYS A 130 -5.11 -0.86 -19.91
CA LYS A 130 -6.33 -1.05 -20.71
C LYS A 130 -6.96 -2.42 -20.47
N GLN A 131 -6.14 -3.47 -20.29
CA GLN A 131 -6.60 -4.84 -20.03
C GLN A 131 -7.31 -4.98 -18.67
N TYR A 132 -7.02 -4.08 -17.72
CA TYR A 132 -7.59 -4.11 -16.37
C TYR A 132 -8.50 -2.90 -16.11
N GLY A 133 -9.27 -2.47 -17.11
CA GLY A 133 -10.27 -1.40 -16.97
C GLY A 133 -9.68 -0.05 -16.56
N GLY A 134 -8.47 0.27 -17.04
CA GLY A 134 -7.80 1.52 -16.73
C GLY A 134 -7.22 1.61 -15.32
N LYS A 135 -7.18 0.51 -14.54
CA LYS A 135 -6.56 0.49 -13.21
C LYS A 135 -5.06 0.80 -13.31
N TYR A 136 -4.54 1.56 -12.35
CA TYR A 136 -3.12 1.86 -12.26
C TYR A 136 -2.38 0.66 -11.67
N THR A 137 -1.73 -0.11 -12.54
CA THR A 137 -0.95 -1.30 -12.20
C THR A 137 0.54 -1.02 -12.23
N LEU A 138 1.32 -1.89 -11.59
CA LEU A 138 2.79 -1.83 -11.60
C LEU A 138 3.33 -1.82 -13.04
N ARG A 139 4.33 -0.96 -13.30
CA ARG A 139 5.00 -0.84 -14.59
C ARG A 139 6.45 -1.27 -14.49
N ALA A 140 6.80 -2.28 -15.27
CA ALA A 140 8.20 -2.62 -15.50
C ALA A 140 8.72 -1.92 -16.75
N LYS A 141 10.03 -1.70 -16.79
CA LYS A 141 10.72 -1.13 -17.96
C LYS A 141 10.63 -2.07 -19.16
N ASP A 142 10.69 -3.36 -18.89
CA ASP A 142 10.66 -4.42 -19.90
C ASP A 142 10.11 -5.71 -19.26
N TRP A 143 9.31 -6.46 -20.03
CA TRP A 143 8.79 -7.77 -19.62
C TRP A 143 9.40 -8.85 -20.50
N LYS A 144 10.16 -9.76 -19.87
CA LYS A 144 10.68 -10.96 -20.54
C LYS A 144 10.01 -12.20 -19.96
N LYS A 145 9.18 -12.87 -20.77
CA LYS A 145 8.38 -14.02 -20.34
C LYS A 145 7.54 -13.69 -19.10
N GLN A 146 7.94 -14.20 -17.93
CA GLN A 146 7.22 -14.07 -16.66
C GLN A 146 7.83 -13.04 -15.71
N TYR A 147 8.89 -12.34 -16.11
CA TYR A 147 9.62 -11.42 -15.25
C TYR A 147 9.62 -10.00 -15.81
N GLY A 148 9.29 -9.06 -14.95
CA GLY A 148 9.40 -7.63 -15.25
C GLY A 148 10.68 -7.04 -14.68
N LYS A 149 11.40 -6.23 -15.48
CA LYS A 149 12.59 -5.51 -15.05
C LYS A 149 12.18 -4.18 -14.43
N ILE A 150 12.50 -3.98 -13.15
CA ILE A 150 12.16 -2.78 -12.37
C ILE A 150 13.42 -2.14 -11.81
N THR A 151 13.54 -0.82 -11.97
CA THR A 151 14.55 -0.04 -11.26
C THR A 151 13.93 0.44 -9.95
N TYR A 152 14.58 0.14 -8.81
CA TYR A 152 14.17 0.58 -7.50
C TYR A 152 15.39 1.16 -6.76
N GLY A 153 15.36 2.48 -6.53
CA GLY A 153 16.57 3.21 -6.19
C GLY A 153 17.58 3.15 -7.34
N GLU A 154 18.82 2.86 -7.02
CA GLU A 154 19.92 2.74 -8.01
C GLU A 154 20.09 1.32 -8.56
N LYS A 155 19.28 0.36 -8.12
CA LYS A 155 19.45 -1.06 -8.44
C LYS A 155 18.34 -1.56 -9.36
N VAL A 156 18.69 -2.59 -10.13
CA VAL A 156 17.77 -3.30 -11.00
C VAL A 156 17.32 -4.59 -10.34
N TYR A 157 16.01 -4.77 -10.27
CA TYR A 157 15.35 -5.97 -9.76
C TYR A 157 14.48 -6.60 -10.83
N PHE A 158 14.07 -7.82 -10.57
CA PHE A 158 13.09 -8.55 -11.32
C PHE A 158 11.86 -8.81 -10.45
N THR A 159 10.69 -8.71 -11.03
CA THR A 159 9.42 -9.04 -10.39
C THR A 159 8.70 -10.11 -11.20
N ASP A 160 7.84 -10.87 -10.53
CA ASP A 160 7.01 -11.91 -11.17
C ASP A 160 5.77 -11.31 -11.84
N ASN A 161 5.04 -12.15 -12.60
CA ASN A 161 3.80 -11.75 -13.26
C ASN A 161 2.68 -11.40 -12.28
N GLU A 162 2.66 -12.01 -11.08
CA GLU A 162 1.61 -11.74 -10.09
C GLU A 162 1.69 -10.29 -9.63
N SER A 163 2.90 -9.80 -9.40
CA SER A 163 3.16 -8.40 -9.03
C SER A 163 2.72 -7.40 -10.11
N ALA A 164 2.67 -7.81 -11.40
CA ALA A 164 2.21 -6.95 -12.51
C ALA A 164 0.75 -6.54 -12.38
N PHE A 165 -0.06 -7.34 -11.70
CA PHE A 165 -1.49 -7.10 -11.51
C PHE A 165 -1.77 -6.24 -10.28
N THR A 166 -0.76 -6.03 -9.44
CA THR A 166 -0.91 -5.18 -8.24
C THR A 166 -1.31 -3.77 -8.65
N THR A 167 -2.41 -3.31 -8.07
CA THR A 167 -3.09 -2.07 -8.40
C THR A 167 -2.94 -1.05 -7.27
N LEU A 168 -2.85 0.23 -7.61
CA LEU A 168 -3.00 1.32 -6.63
C LEU A 168 -4.46 1.39 -6.17
N MET A 169 -4.65 1.46 -4.86
CA MET A 169 -5.93 1.62 -4.19
C MET A 169 -5.98 2.96 -3.47
N VAL A 170 -7.16 3.56 -3.36
CA VAL A 170 -7.38 4.82 -2.63
C VAL A 170 -8.64 4.75 -1.78
N ASP A 171 -8.68 5.50 -0.69
CA ASP A 171 -9.91 5.82 0.02
C ASP A 171 -10.57 7.03 -0.67
N ILE A 172 -11.57 6.78 -1.50
CA ILE A 172 -12.21 7.81 -2.32
C ILE A 172 -12.83 8.93 -1.47
N LYS A 173 -13.30 8.64 -0.26
CA LYS A 173 -13.87 9.66 0.63
C LYS A 173 -12.81 10.64 1.10
N LYS A 174 -11.59 10.16 1.37
CA LYS A 174 -10.47 11.00 1.78
C LYS A 174 -9.90 11.77 0.59
N ALA A 175 -9.74 11.11 -0.57
CA ALA A 175 -9.28 11.74 -1.79
C ALA A 175 -10.19 12.90 -2.23
N ASN A 176 -11.52 12.74 -2.14
CA ASN A 176 -12.48 13.79 -2.47
C ASN A 176 -12.43 14.99 -1.50
N LYS A 177 -12.06 14.79 -0.23
CA LYS A 177 -11.89 15.89 0.72
C LYS A 177 -10.76 16.83 0.32
N VAL A 178 -9.70 16.31 -0.29
CA VAL A 178 -8.58 17.13 -0.79
C VAL A 178 -9.07 18.14 -1.82
N LYS A 179 -9.90 17.72 -2.77
CA LYS A 179 -10.49 18.60 -3.79
C LYS A 179 -11.45 19.64 -3.18
N TYR A 180 -12.30 19.22 -2.25
CA TYR A 180 -13.32 20.08 -1.64
C TYR A 180 -12.72 21.24 -0.82
N ASN A 181 -11.61 21.01 -0.13
CA ASN A 181 -10.94 22.08 0.65
C ASN A 181 -10.31 23.18 -0.22
N ARG A 182 -10.04 22.92 -1.49
CA ARG A 182 -9.46 23.89 -2.42
C ARG A 182 -10.50 24.83 -3.04
N GLU A 183 -11.73 24.38 -3.24
CA GLU A 183 -12.81 25.19 -3.80
C GLU A 183 -13.28 26.32 -2.85
N LYS A 184 -12.88 26.27 -1.57
CA LYS A 184 -13.22 27.30 -0.57
C LYS A 184 -12.31 28.52 -0.54
N VAL A 185 -11.26 28.56 -1.33
CA VAL A 185 -10.40 29.76 -1.41
C VAL A 185 -11.15 30.79 -2.22
N GLY A 186 -11.72 31.80 -1.52
CA GLY A 186 -12.53 32.86 -2.06
C GLY A 186 -11.83 33.60 -3.20
N GLY A 187 -12.55 33.87 -4.29
CA GLY A 187 -12.06 34.51 -5.47
C GLY A 187 -11.35 35.83 -5.20
N ARG A 188 -10.29 36.10 -5.94
CA ARG A 188 -9.57 37.38 -5.97
C ARG A 188 -10.45 38.45 -6.64
N ARG A 189 -10.87 39.44 -5.90
CA ARG A 189 -11.55 40.61 -6.50
C ARG A 189 -10.55 41.47 -7.22
N VAL A 190 -10.80 41.78 -8.50
CA VAL A 190 -10.06 42.76 -9.27
C VAL A 190 -10.67 44.12 -8.96
N GLY A 191 -9.89 45.04 -8.46
CA GLY A 191 -10.21 46.47 -8.45
C GLY A 191 -10.74 47.01 -7.13
N ARG A 192 -9.90 47.57 -6.34
CA ARG A 192 -9.98 48.94 -5.76
C ARG A 192 -8.58 49.51 -5.75
#